data_f5d61b9e64e3a78b2f6612cbe5e696a1
#
_entry.id   f5d61b9e64e3a78b2f6612cbe5e696a1
#
_cell.length_a   1.000
_cell.length_b   1.000
_cell.length_c   1.000
_cell.angle_alpha   90.00
_cell.angle_beta   90.00
_cell.angle_gamma   90.00
#
_symmetry.space_group_name_H-M   'P 1'
#
loop_
_entity.id
_entity.type
_entity.pdbx_description
1 polymer ?
#
loop_
_entity_poly.entity_id
_entity_poly.type
_entity_poly.pdbx_seq_one_letter_code
_entity_poly.pdbx_strand_id
1 'polypeptide(L)'
;MVERGFIVAGARILKRTWQIYVAHVFLFAIYIAEIAYVASSFENPLYVEEMNALDFLKTQDVTIMQALLLKFKPANMDVLPLYIVLLMMFPFALWLLIRNASLALAISVALYVLTWEFGWNFASYPSGHWFFNPFAWQLLFVFGAWCALGGAARLAPALRSPVTVWLAIAYLVFAFGVTLTWYFPRLAFLIPHWLGEWMYPI
;
A
#
# COMPACT_ATOMS: atom_id res chain seq x y z
N MET A 1 -31.89 12.96 -6.18
CA MET A 1 -31.03 12.49 -7.28
C MET A 1 -29.62 12.06 -6.79
N VAL A 2 -28.96 12.85 -5.94
CA VAL A 2 -27.61 12.55 -5.45
C VAL A 2 -27.53 11.22 -4.67
N GLU A 3 -28.48 10.90 -3.82
CA GLU A 3 -28.49 9.66 -3.02
C GLU A 3 -28.60 8.39 -3.87
N ARG A 4 -29.45 8.38 -4.90
CA ARG A 4 -29.54 7.23 -5.82
C ARG A 4 -28.24 7.03 -6.59
N GLY A 5 -27.57 8.11 -7.00
CA GLY A 5 -26.26 8.05 -7.64
C GLY A 5 -25.17 7.49 -6.71
N PHE A 6 -25.20 7.86 -5.43
CA PHE A 6 -24.27 7.36 -4.42
C PHE A 6 -24.44 5.84 -4.16
N ILE A 7 -25.68 5.37 -4.00
CA ILE A 7 -25.95 3.94 -3.78
C ILE A 7 -25.45 3.09 -4.96
N VAL A 8 -25.72 3.55 -6.19
CA VAL A 8 -25.25 2.87 -7.41
C VAL A 8 -23.73 2.89 -7.49
N ALA A 9 -23.08 4.00 -7.17
CA ALA A 9 -21.62 4.09 -7.14
C ALA A 9 -21.03 3.17 -6.07
N GLY A 10 -21.57 3.16 -4.85
CA GLY A 10 -21.16 2.26 -3.77
C GLY A 10 -21.29 0.79 -4.15
N ALA A 11 -22.42 0.40 -4.76
CA ALA A 11 -22.62 -0.97 -5.21
C ALA A 11 -21.61 -1.38 -6.29
N ARG A 12 -21.26 -0.49 -7.21
CA ARG A 12 -20.21 -0.74 -8.23
C ARG A 12 -18.83 -0.91 -7.60
N ILE A 13 -18.50 -0.08 -6.60
CA ILE A 13 -17.24 -0.19 -5.86
C ILE A 13 -17.17 -1.54 -5.15
N LEU A 14 -18.20 -1.92 -4.39
CA LEU A 14 -18.25 -3.20 -3.69
C LEU A 14 -18.19 -4.40 -4.64
N LYS A 15 -18.88 -4.32 -5.78
CA LYS A 15 -18.76 -5.34 -6.84
C LYS A 15 -17.30 -5.44 -7.33
N ARG A 16 -16.63 -4.31 -7.54
CA ARG A 16 -15.22 -4.29 -7.97
C ARG A 16 -14.30 -4.86 -6.90
N THR A 17 -14.53 -4.51 -5.63
CA THR A 17 -13.80 -5.06 -4.48
C THR A 17 -13.90 -6.59 -4.46
N TRP A 18 -15.11 -7.12 -4.64
CA TRP A 18 -15.34 -8.57 -4.71
C TRP A 18 -14.60 -9.22 -5.88
N GLN A 19 -14.64 -8.62 -7.07
CA GLN A 19 -13.92 -9.13 -8.25
C GLN A 19 -12.40 -9.19 -8.00
N ILE A 20 -11.84 -8.18 -7.35
CA ILE A 20 -10.41 -8.14 -7.03
C ILE A 20 -10.07 -9.17 -5.95
N TYR A 21 -10.94 -9.33 -4.95
CA TYR A 21 -10.76 -10.37 -3.93
C TYR A 21 -10.74 -11.77 -4.55
N VAL A 22 -11.69 -12.10 -5.42
CA VAL A 22 -11.72 -13.38 -6.14
C VAL A 22 -10.46 -13.56 -6.98
N ALA A 23 -10.04 -12.53 -7.72
CA ALA A 23 -8.79 -12.57 -8.49
C ALA A 23 -7.57 -12.77 -7.59
N HIS A 24 -7.52 -12.13 -6.42
CA HIS A 24 -6.44 -12.32 -5.45
C HIS A 24 -6.36 -13.76 -4.94
N VAL A 25 -7.50 -14.35 -4.57
CA VAL A 25 -7.56 -15.76 -4.12
C VAL A 25 -7.10 -16.72 -5.22
N PHE A 26 -7.52 -16.47 -6.46
CA PHE A 26 -7.09 -17.26 -7.60
C PHE A 26 -5.58 -17.15 -7.88
N LEU A 27 -5.06 -15.92 -7.87
CA LEU A 27 -3.62 -15.68 -8.03
C LEU A 27 -2.82 -16.30 -6.89
N PHE A 28 -3.32 -16.23 -5.65
CA PHE A 28 -2.70 -16.87 -4.51
C PHE A 28 -2.55 -18.38 -4.72
N ALA A 29 -3.61 -19.05 -5.17
CA ALA A 29 -3.56 -20.49 -5.41
C ALA A 29 -2.53 -20.87 -6.50
N ILE A 30 -2.48 -20.12 -7.61
CA ILE A 30 -1.48 -20.33 -8.67
C ILE A 30 -0.07 -20.08 -8.14
N TYR A 31 0.13 -18.99 -7.43
CA TYR A 31 1.46 -18.57 -6.95
C TYR A 31 2.03 -19.57 -5.93
N ILE A 32 1.21 -20.07 -5.01
CA ILE A 32 1.62 -21.13 -4.07
C ILE A 32 1.97 -22.43 -4.83
N ALA A 33 1.19 -22.78 -5.83
CA ALA A 33 1.50 -23.96 -6.65
C ALA A 33 2.82 -23.81 -7.43
N GLU A 34 3.09 -22.61 -7.96
CA GLU A 34 4.36 -22.28 -8.60
C GLU A 34 5.55 -22.36 -7.63
N ILE A 35 5.43 -21.77 -6.43
CA ILE A 35 6.48 -21.84 -5.41
C ILE A 35 6.77 -23.30 -5.04
N ALA A 36 5.73 -24.11 -4.80
CA ALA A 36 5.88 -25.50 -4.46
C ALA A 36 6.54 -26.30 -5.60
N TYR A 37 6.16 -26.05 -6.85
CA TYR A 37 6.76 -26.68 -8.02
C TYR A 37 8.24 -26.32 -8.18
N VAL A 38 8.58 -25.04 -8.11
CA VAL A 38 9.97 -24.57 -8.24
C VAL A 38 10.83 -25.13 -7.12
N ALA A 39 10.34 -25.08 -5.88
CA ALA A 39 11.10 -25.59 -4.71
C ALA A 39 11.39 -27.10 -4.83
N SER A 40 10.42 -27.88 -5.30
CA SER A 40 10.59 -29.33 -5.48
C SER A 40 11.48 -29.68 -6.71
N SER A 41 11.36 -28.92 -7.80
CA SER A 41 12.09 -29.22 -9.04
C SER A 41 13.56 -28.84 -8.99
N PHE A 42 13.92 -27.82 -8.22
CA PHE A 42 15.29 -27.32 -8.12
C PHE A 42 15.96 -27.61 -6.78
N GLU A 43 15.32 -28.39 -5.91
CA GLU A 43 15.82 -28.77 -4.58
C GLU A 43 16.34 -27.56 -3.75
N ASN A 44 15.66 -26.41 -3.90
CA ASN A 44 16.04 -25.18 -3.21
C ASN A 44 15.06 -24.83 -2.06
N PRO A 45 15.31 -25.31 -0.84
CA PRO A 45 14.44 -25.05 0.29
C PRO A 45 14.44 -23.57 0.71
N LEU A 46 15.53 -22.82 0.45
CA LEU A 46 15.62 -21.38 0.76
C LEU A 46 14.62 -20.57 -0.06
N TYR A 47 14.28 -21.00 -1.26
CA TYR A 47 13.29 -20.33 -2.10
C TYR A 47 11.92 -20.26 -1.43
N VAL A 48 11.50 -21.32 -0.73
CA VAL A 48 10.23 -21.35 0.00
C VAL A 48 10.22 -20.34 1.15
N GLU A 49 11.35 -20.19 1.81
CA GLU A 49 11.52 -19.24 2.92
C GLU A 49 11.52 -17.79 2.40
N GLU A 50 12.29 -17.51 1.36
CA GLU A 50 12.34 -16.20 0.70
C GLU A 50 10.98 -15.76 0.16
N MET A 51 10.20 -16.70 -0.37
CA MET A 51 8.83 -16.44 -0.85
C MET A 51 7.78 -16.36 0.26
N ASN A 52 8.18 -16.45 1.53
CA ASN A 52 7.27 -16.46 2.69
C ASN A 52 6.17 -17.54 2.58
N ALA A 53 6.51 -18.72 2.04
CA ALA A 53 5.57 -19.81 1.81
C ALA A 53 5.77 -21.00 2.77
N LEU A 54 6.77 -20.92 3.67
CA LEU A 54 7.13 -22.02 4.57
C LEU A 54 5.97 -22.43 5.50
N ASP A 55 5.28 -21.45 6.08
CA ASP A 55 4.15 -21.71 6.98
C ASP A 55 2.96 -22.33 6.24
N PHE A 56 2.77 -22.00 4.97
CA PHE A 56 1.76 -22.64 4.13
C PHE A 56 2.08 -24.12 3.94
N LEU A 57 3.32 -24.49 3.71
CA LEU A 57 3.71 -25.88 3.51
C LEU A 57 3.68 -26.70 4.82
N LYS A 58 3.87 -26.05 5.97
CA LYS A 58 3.84 -26.72 7.29
C LYS A 58 2.43 -26.91 7.85
N THR A 59 1.57 -25.90 7.71
CA THR A 59 0.22 -25.85 8.34
C THR A 59 -0.80 -25.30 7.33
N GLN A 60 -1.09 -26.09 6.30
CA GLN A 60 -1.91 -25.68 5.15
C GLN A 60 -3.33 -25.26 5.54
N ASP A 61 -3.96 -26.01 6.43
CA ASP A 61 -5.33 -25.79 6.89
C ASP A 61 -5.50 -24.42 7.56
N VAL A 62 -4.62 -24.07 8.49
CA VAL A 62 -4.63 -22.77 9.17
C VAL A 62 -4.25 -21.66 8.19
N THR A 63 -3.20 -21.88 7.41
CA THR A 63 -2.64 -20.83 6.55
C THR A 63 -3.58 -20.46 5.39
N ILE A 64 -4.35 -21.42 4.85
CA ILE A 64 -5.42 -21.14 3.87
C ILE A 64 -6.45 -20.18 4.48
N MET A 65 -6.93 -20.45 5.69
CA MET A 65 -7.87 -19.55 6.37
C MET A 65 -7.30 -18.14 6.58
N GLN A 66 -6.03 -18.07 6.96
CA GLN A 66 -5.35 -16.78 7.13
C GLN A 66 -5.14 -16.04 5.79
N ALA A 67 -4.92 -16.77 4.70
CA ALA A 67 -4.82 -16.19 3.35
C ALA A 67 -6.17 -15.64 2.88
N LEU A 68 -7.26 -16.36 3.08
CA LEU A 68 -8.63 -15.90 2.78
C LEU A 68 -9.01 -14.66 3.61
N LEU A 69 -8.47 -14.54 4.83
CA LEU A 69 -8.62 -13.36 5.68
C LEU A 69 -7.62 -12.24 5.34
N LEU A 70 -6.84 -12.38 4.29
CA LEU A 70 -5.79 -11.45 3.84
C LEU A 70 -4.67 -11.24 4.85
N LYS A 71 -4.54 -12.10 5.86
CA LYS A 71 -3.50 -12.02 6.89
C LYS A 71 -2.21 -12.71 6.47
N PHE A 72 -2.31 -13.87 5.80
CA PHE A 72 -1.15 -14.54 5.21
C PHE A 72 -0.99 -14.11 3.75
N LYS A 73 0.23 -13.73 3.39
CA LYS A 73 0.60 -13.29 2.05
C LYS A 73 1.99 -13.81 1.72
N PRO A 74 2.16 -14.58 0.65
CA PRO A 74 3.48 -14.82 0.07
C PRO A 74 4.14 -13.52 -0.35
N ALA A 75 5.46 -13.54 -0.52
CA ALA A 75 6.21 -12.37 -0.99
C ALA A 75 5.60 -11.79 -2.27
N ASN A 76 5.62 -10.48 -2.41
CA ASN A 76 5.06 -9.71 -3.53
C ASN A 76 3.53 -9.75 -3.72
N MET A 77 2.77 -10.37 -2.82
CA MET A 77 1.31 -10.42 -2.89
C MET A 77 0.60 -9.39 -1.98
N ASP A 78 1.29 -8.38 -1.48
CA ASP A 78 0.76 -7.43 -0.50
C ASP A 78 -0.13 -6.33 -1.12
N VAL A 79 0.05 -6.02 -2.40
CA VAL A 79 -0.62 -4.88 -3.06
C VAL A 79 -2.12 -5.10 -3.22
N LEU A 80 -2.54 -6.30 -3.65
CA LEU A 80 -3.96 -6.59 -3.85
C LEU A 80 -4.77 -6.57 -2.55
N PRO A 81 -4.30 -7.17 -1.42
CA PRO A 81 -4.93 -7.04 -0.12
C PRO A 81 -5.12 -5.58 0.32
N LEU A 82 -4.08 -4.75 0.18
CA LEU A 82 -4.19 -3.32 0.45
C LEU A 82 -5.32 -2.69 -0.37
N TYR A 83 -5.33 -2.95 -1.68
CA TYR A 83 -6.32 -2.35 -2.58
C TYR A 83 -7.74 -2.81 -2.27
N ILE A 84 -7.94 -4.08 -1.88
CA ILE A 84 -9.23 -4.63 -1.44
C ILE A 84 -9.74 -3.86 -0.22
N VAL A 85 -8.90 -3.67 0.80
CA VAL A 85 -9.28 -2.94 2.02
C VAL A 85 -9.61 -1.48 1.72
N LEU A 86 -8.78 -0.79 0.93
CA LEU A 86 -9.02 0.60 0.56
C LEU A 86 -10.32 0.77 -0.23
N LEU A 87 -10.60 -0.13 -1.19
CA LEU A 87 -11.87 -0.10 -1.93
C LEU A 87 -13.08 -0.43 -1.06
N MET A 88 -12.94 -1.34 -0.10
CA MET A 88 -14.04 -1.67 0.83
C MET A 88 -14.43 -0.45 1.68
N MET A 89 -13.46 0.35 2.10
CA MET A 89 -13.70 1.57 2.87
C MET A 89 -14.10 2.78 2.00
N PHE A 90 -13.85 2.70 0.69
CA PHE A 90 -14.01 3.83 -0.22
C PHE A 90 -15.43 4.40 -0.32
N PRO A 91 -16.53 3.62 -0.29
CA PRO A 91 -17.88 4.18 -0.29
C PRO A 91 -18.10 5.19 0.84
N PHE A 92 -17.56 4.91 2.03
CA PHE A 92 -17.62 5.82 3.16
C PHE A 92 -16.78 7.09 2.93
N ALA A 93 -15.55 6.92 2.47
CA ALA A 93 -14.68 8.04 2.12
C ALA A 93 -15.28 8.92 1.02
N LEU A 94 -15.89 8.32 -0.01
CA LEU A 94 -16.56 9.03 -1.10
C LEU A 94 -17.78 9.83 -0.59
N TRP A 95 -18.59 9.22 0.29
CA TRP A 95 -19.71 9.90 0.91
C TRP A 95 -19.27 11.17 1.66
N LEU A 96 -18.18 11.06 2.42
CA LEU A 96 -17.60 12.19 3.15
C LEU A 96 -17.01 13.25 2.21
N LEU A 97 -16.29 12.83 1.18
CA LEU A 97 -15.72 13.71 0.16
C LEU A 97 -16.79 14.54 -0.57
N ILE A 98 -17.93 13.92 -0.91
CA ILE A 98 -19.03 14.61 -1.59
C ILE A 98 -19.71 15.63 -0.64
N ARG A 99 -19.81 15.33 0.65
CA ARG A 99 -20.40 16.23 1.64
C ARG A 99 -19.49 17.37 2.05
N ASN A 100 -18.26 17.04 2.38
CA ASN A 100 -17.25 18.00 2.82
C ASN A 100 -15.85 17.48 2.51
N ALA A 101 -15.33 17.89 1.37
CA ALA A 101 -14.03 17.44 0.88
C ALA A 101 -12.87 17.84 1.81
N SER A 102 -12.95 19.01 2.45
CA SER A 102 -11.92 19.47 3.39
C SER A 102 -11.91 18.63 4.67
N LEU A 103 -13.09 18.28 5.18
CA LEU A 103 -13.22 17.41 6.36
C LEU A 103 -12.71 16.00 6.04
N ALA A 104 -13.02 15.47 4.85
CA ALA A 104 -12.53 14.15 4.43
C ALA A 104 -10.99 14.11 4.39
N LEU A 105 -10.36 15.14 3.82
CA LEU A 105 -8.90 15.24 3.81
C LEU A 105 -8.33 15.41 5.23
N ALA A 106 -8.94 16.25 6.05
CA ALA A 106 -8.49 16.46 7.44
C ALA A 106 -8.54 15.16 8.25
N ILE A 107 -9.61 14.38 8.15
CA ILE A 107 -9.73 13.07 8.80
C ILE A 107 -8.69 12.11 8.25
N SER A 108 -8.46 12.10 6.94
CA SER A 108 -7.47 11.23 6.29
C SER A 108 -6.04 11.57 6.75
N VAL A 109 -5.69 12.85 6.85
CA VAL A 109 -4.41 13.30 7.40
C VAL A 109 -4.29 12.96 8.89
N ALA A 110 -5.34 13.22 9.68
CA ALA A 110 -5.35 12.88 11.10
C ALA A 110 -5.13 11.36 11.31
N LEU A 111 -5.81 10.53 10.54
CA LEU A 111 -5.63 9.07 10.59
C LEU A 111 -4.18 8.67 10.23
N TYR A 112 -3.58 9.31 9.23
CA TYR A 112 -2.18 9.07 8.87
C TYR A 112 -1.24 9.42 10.02
N VAL A 113 -1.40 10.60 10.65
CA VAL A 113 -0.59 11.03 11.79
C VAL A 113 -0.76 10.10 12.98
N LEU A 114 -2.01 9.73 13.34
CA LEU A 114 -2.30 8.79 14.42
C LEU A 114 -1.69 7.42 14.14
N THR A 115 -1.68 6.98 12.88
CA THR A 115 -1.06 5.73 12.48
C THR A 115 0.45 5.75 12.75
N TRP A 116 1.10 6.87 12.49
CA TRP A 116 2.51 7.05 12.77
C TRP A 116 2.81 7.08 14.27
N GLU A 117 2.03 7.84 15.04
CA GLU A 117 2.23 8.00 16.48
C GLU A 117 1.95 6.70 17.27
N PHE A 118 0.90 5.97 16.92
CA PHE A 118 0.46 4.77 17.65
C PHE A 118 0.87 3.45 17.01
N GLY A 119 1.55 3.47 15.87
CA GLY A 119 1.96 2.26 15.16
C GLY A 119 0.78 1.40 14.67
N TRP A 120 -0.38 2.00 14.38
CA TRP A 120 -1.56 1.23 13.94
C TRP A 120 -1.30 0.56 12.60
N ASN A 121 -1.49 -0.76 12.58
CA ASN A 121 -1.39 -1.56 11.36
C ASN A 121 -2.19 -2.85 11.51
N PHE A 122 -2.47 -3.52 10.42
CA PHE A 122 -3.09 -4.84 10.47
C PHE A 122 -2.04 -5.90 10.80
N ALA A 123 -2.47 -6.88 11.62
CA ALA A 123 -1.62 -8.03 11.93
C ALA A 123 -1.46 -8.93 10.69
N SER A 124 -0.24 -9.43 10.49
CA SER A 124 0.10 -10.45 9.51
C SER A 124 0.19 -11.82 10.18
N TYR A 125 0.06 -12.89 9.41
CA TYR A 125 0.28 -14.25 9.87
C TYR A 125 1.60 -14.78 9.27
N PRO A 126 2.43 -15.53 10.03
CA PRO A 126 2.21 -15.98 11.41
C PRO A 126 2.49 -14.90 12.49
N SER A 127 3.20 -13.83 12.13
CA SER A 127 3.58 -12.76 13.05
C SER A 127 3.80 -11.45 12.29
N GLY A 128 3.96 -10.35 13.02
CA GLY A 128 4.25 -9.03 12.46
C GLY A 128 3.02 -8.29 11.94
N HIS A 129 3.24 -7.36 11.04
CA HIS A 129 2.24 -6.43 10.52
C HIS A 129 2.27 -6.41 8.99
N TRP A 130 1.22 -5.85 8.39
CA TRP A 130 1.17 -5.67 6.95
C TRP A 130 2.30 -4.76 6.46
N PHE A 131 2.96 -5.15 5.35
CA PHE A 131 4.01 -4.36 4.73
C PHE A 131 3.44 -3.01 4.24
N PHE A 132 2.34 -3.04 3.50
CA PHE A 132 1.60 -1.84 3.13
C PHE A 132 0.49 -1.56 4.14
N ASN A 133 0.74 -0.61 5.04
CA ASN A 133 -0.19 -0.22 6.09
C ASN A 133 -1.43 0.50 5.51
N PRO A 134 -2.64 -0.08 5.56
CA PRO A 134 -3.82 0.54 4.95
C PRO A 134 -4.21 1.89 5.58
N PHE A 135 -3.94 2.08 6.87
CA PHE A 135 -4.23 3.34 7.56
C PHE A 135 -3.31 4.48 7.09
N ALA A 136 -2.10 4.18 6.64
CA ALA A 136 -1.21 5.16 6.02
C ALA A 136 -1.55 5.37 4.54
N TRP A 137 -1.71 4.29 3.79
CA TRP A 137 -1.94 4.35 2.35
C TRP A 137 -3.29 4.95 1.95
N GLN A 138 -4.29 4.93 2.86
CA GLN A 138 -5.58 5.57 2.61
C GLN A 138 -5.44 7.07 2.31
N LEU A 139 -4.41 7.74 2.83
CA LEU A 139 -4.20 9.17 2.57
C LEU A 139 -3.99 9.44 1.07
N LEU A 140 -3.14 8.66 0.40
CA LEU A 140 -2.91 8.79 -1.03
C LEU A 140 -4.18 8.47 -1.83
N PHE A 141 -4.93 7.47 -1.39
CA PHE A 141 -6.16 7.04 -2.04
C PHE A 141 -7.27 8.10 -1.95
N VAL A 142 -7.49 8.65 -0.75
CA VAL A 142 -8.46 9.73 -0.51
C VAL A 142 -8.03 11.03 -1.21
N PHE A 143 -6.75 11.35 -1.20
CA PHE A 143 -6.20 12.51 -1.92
C PHE A 143 -6.40 12.39 -3.43
N GLY A 144 -6.14 11.21 -4.00
CA GLY A 144 -6.42 10.94 -5.42
C GLY A 144 -7.90 11.12 -5.78
N ALA A 145 -8.80 10.61 -4.94
CA ALA A 145 -10.24 10.79 -5.10
C ALA A 145 -10.67 12.26 -4.97
N TRP A 146 -10.09 13.00 -4.04
CA TRP A 146 -10.30 14.44 -3.90
C TRP A 146 -9.84 15.21 -5.16
N CYS A 147 -8.69 14.86 -5.71
CA CYS A 147 -8.21 15.42 -6.98
C CYS A 147 -9.21 15.18 -8.12
N ALA A 148 -9.74 13.95 -8.23
CA ALA A 148 -10.73 13.58 -9.25
C ALA A 148 -12.06 14.34 -9.10
N LEU A 149 -12.43 14.73 -7.89
CA LEU A 149 -13.63 15.54 -7.59
C LEU A 149 -13.43 17.06 -7.76
N GLY A 150 -12.35 17.46 -8.44
CA GLY A 150 -12.06 18.87 -8.75
C GLY A 150 -10.99 19.50 -7.86
N GLY A 151 -10.42 18.77 -6.90
CA GLY A 151 -9.33 19.23 -6.07
C GLY A 151 -8.06 19.55 -6.87
N ALA A 152 -7.81 18.83 -7.95
CA ALA A 152 -6.68 19.09 -8.85
C ALA A 152 -6.70 20.50 -9.43
N ALA A 153 -7.87 21.03 -9.76
CA ALA A 153 -8.02 22.40 -10.26
C ALA A 153 -7.60 23.45 -9.20
N ARG A 154 -7.81 23.17 -7.92
CA ARG A 154 -7.39 24.03 -6.81
C ARG A 154 -5.88 24.02 -6.61
N LEU A 155 -5.22 22.91 -6.90
CA LEU A 155 -3.76 22.77 -6.83
C LEU A 155 -3.04 23.31 -8.07
N ALA A 156 -3.73 23.45 -9.21
CA ALA A 156 -3.11 23.84 -10.46
C ALA A 156 -2.26 25.13 -10.39
N PRO A 157 -2.67 26.20 -9.70
CA PRO A 157 -1.83 27.42 -9.58
C PRO A 157 -0.52 27.13 -8.83
N ALA A 158 -0.58 26.35 -7.74
CA ALA A 158 0.61 25.98 -6.97
C ALA A 158 1.53 25.03 -7.78
N LEU A 159 0.98 24.04 -8.45
CA LEU A 159 1.73 23.07 -9.25
C LEU A 159 2.41 23.72 -10.49
N ARG A 160 1.84 24.79 -11.03
CA ARG A 160 2.41 25.55 -12.16
C ARG A 160 3.43 26.61 -11.71
N SER A 161 3.59 26.83 -10.41
CA SER A 161 4.58 27.75 -9.88
C SER A 161 6.00 27.27 -10.20
N PRO A 162 6.88 28.16 -10.70
CA PRO A 162 8.29 27.80 -10.90
C PRO A 162 8.99 27.35 -9.62
N VAL A 163 8.56 27.86 -8.46
CA VAL A 163 9.07 27.41 -7.16
C VAL A 163 8.77 25.94 -6.92
N THR A 164 7.54 25.50 -7.18
CA THR A 164 7.15 24.09 -7.02
C THR A 164 7.95 23.19 -7.97
N VAL A 165 8.17 23.62 -9.19
CA VAL A 165 8.98 22.87 -10.18
C VAL A 165 10.43 22.73 -9.69
N TRP A 166 11.04 23.82 -9.20
CA TRP A 166 12.40 23.75 -8.68
C TRP A 166 12.51 22.91 -7.41
N LEU A 167 11.53 22.98 -6.51
CA LEU A 167 11.48 22.10 -5.33
C LEU A 167 11.34 20.63 -5.73
N ALA A 168 10.52 20.32 -6.73
CA ALA A 168 10.37 18.96 -7.23
C ALA A 168 11.68 18.44 -7.85
N ILE A 169 12.35 19.27 -8.66
CA ILE A 169 13.67 18.93 -9.23
C ILE A 169 14.70 18.68 -8.12
N ALA A 170 14.78 19.58 -7.14
CA ALA A 170 15.69 19.45 -6.00
C ALA A 170 15.44 18.15 -5.23
N TYR A 171 14.15 17.82 -4.97
CA TYR A 171 13.78 16.56 -4.32
C TYR A 171 14.19 15.35 -5.16
N LEU A 172 13.96 15.36 -6.47
CA LEU A 172 14.34 14.25 -7.36
C LEU A 172 15.86 14.06 -7.41
N VAL A 173 16.62 15.15 -7.47
CA VAL A 173 18.10 15.11 -7.42
C VAL A 173 18.57 14.53 -6.09
N PHE A 174 17.97 14.98 -4.98
CA PHE A 174 18.26 14.44 -3.65
C PHE A 174 17.94 12.95 -3.56
N ALA A 175 16.74 12.53 -3.97
CA ALA A 175 16.32 11.13 -3.96
C ALA A 175 17.20 10.25 -4.85
N PHE A 176 17.59 10.75 -6.02
CA PHE A 176 18.54 10.08 -6.91
C PHE A 176 19.92 9.92 -6.25
N GLY A 177 20.44 10.98 -5.62
CA GLY A 177 21.70 10.94 -4.86
C GLY A 177 21.67 9.87 -3.77
N VAL A 178 20.59 9.82 -2.98
CA VAL A 178 20.39 8.79 -1.94
C VAL A 178 20.37 7.39 -2.56
N THR A 179 19.61 7.19 -3.63
CA THR A 179 19.53 5.89 -4.30
C THR A 179 20.88 5.44 -4.87
N LEU A 180 21.68 6.38 -5.40
CA LEU A 180 23.03 6.07 -5.89
C LEU A 180 23.96 5.51 -4.82
N THR A 181 23.84 5.95 -3.58
CA THR A 181 24.69 5.43 -2.49
C THR A 181 24.38 3.99 -2.13
N TRP A 182 23.19 3.47 -2.44
CA TRP A 182 22.85 2.06 -2.29
C TRP A 182 23.58 1.17 -3.29
N TYR A 183 23.69 1.64 -4.53
CA TYR A 183 24.38 0.89 -5.59
C TYR A 183 25.89 1.09 -5.58
N PHE A 184 26.34 2.25 -5.09
CA PHE A 184 27.74 2.64 -5.04
C PHE A 184 28.14 3.08 -3.62
N PRO A 185 28.48 2.15 -2.71
CA PRO A 185 28.82 2.48 -1.31
C PRO A 185 29.96 3.51 -1.18
N ARG A 186 30.83 3.61 -2.23
CA ARG A 186 31.90 4.61 -2.29
C ARG A 186 31.38 6.06 -2.30
N LEU A 187 30.12 6.28 -2.65
CA LEU A 187 29.47 7.59 -2.67
C LEU A 187 28.76 7.93 -1.36
N ALA A 188 28.83 7.06 -0.34
CA ALA A 188 28.17 7.28 0.95
C ALA A 188 28.63 8.56 1.65
N PHE A 189 29.82 9.10 1.31
CA PHE A 189 30.29 10.38 1.83
C PHE A 189 29.42 11.59 1.41
N LEU A 190 28.58 11.44 0.37
CA LEU A 190 27.65 12.48 -0.07
C LEU A 190 26.45 12.62 0.84
N ILE A 191 26.17 11.62 1.69
CA ILE A 191 25.08 11.66 2.66
C ILE A 191 25.65 12.11 4.01
N PRO A 192 25.16 13.22 4.59
CA PRO A 192 25.53 13.59 5.95
C PRO A 192 25.24 12.47 6.95
N HIS A 193 26.13 12.23 7.90
CA HIS A 193 26.05 11.13 8.87
C HIS A 193 24.72 11.08 9.63
N TRP A 194 24.21 12.24 10.08
CA TRP A 194 22.92 12.36 10.75
C TRP A 194 21.73 11.91 9.90
N LEU A 195 21.81 12.12 8.57
CA LEU A 195 20.76 11.69 7.64
C LEU A 195 20.84 10.18 7.39
N GLY A 196 22.06 9.64 7.34
CA GLY A 196 22.30 8.21 7.25
C GLY A 196 21.73 7.44 8.45
N GLU A 197 21.97 7.91 9.66
CA GLU A 197 21.43 7.31 10.89
C GLU A 197 19.90 7.38 10.96
N TRP A 198 19.31 8.46 10.47
CA TRP A 198 17.85 8.61 10.42
C TRP A 198 17.20 7.71 9.36
N MET A 199 17.87 7.52 8.22
CA MET A 199 17.34 6.72 7.11
C MET A 199 17.57 5.22 7.29
N TYR A 200 18.61 4.83 8.04
CA TYR A 200 19.00 3.44 8.31
C TYR A 200 19.17 3.23 9.83
N PRO A 201 18.08 3.26 10.60
CA PRO A 201 18.15 2.87 12.00
C PRO A 201 18.58 1.39 12.05
N ILE A 202 19.78 1.14 12.54
CA ILE A 202 20.33 -0.21 12.78
C ILE A 202 19.56 -0.85 13.92
#